data_249cba6e720ff33c52582abc5e9e1f37
#
_entry.id   249cba6e720ff33c52582abc5e9e1f37
#
_cell.length_a   1.000
_cell.length_b   1.000
_cell.length_c   1.000
_cell.angle_alpha   90.00
_cell.angle_beta   90.00
_cell.angle_gamma   90.00
#
_symmetry.space_group_name_H-M   'P 1'
#
loop_
_entity.id
_entity.type
_entity.pdbx_description
1 polymer ?
#
loop_
_entity_poly.entity_id
_entity_poly.type
_entity_poly.pdbx_seq_one_letter_code
_entity_poly.pdbx_strand_id
1 'polypeptide(L)'
;MSLVKPAKIVYDTVTQSFGPPPGKEHTMHTVFRFLRQLLLTVLLLALLVLVAAGGYFAVTGHKLYESAIQVTPIDTLYSSISSREGFVPYAQLPQTYINAVISAEDSRFTHHKGVDPVSIARALVTDLRTGSFAEGGSTITQQLAKNTLFTQEKHLARKAAEMFAALAIEKQYNKEQIFEMYVNTIYFGSGHYGIGEAAQGYFGKTPLQLTDAEAVILAGLPNAPSAYSPNSSPDLAVKRMQVVLNRMVGCKKLTREQADALAAEAVTLQFLPAS
;
A
#
# COMPACT_ATOMS: atom_id res chain seq x y z
N MET A 1 78.95 -64.31 -17.16
CA MET A 1 78.57 -63.51 -18.32
C MET A 1 77.54 -62.51 -17.83
N SER A 2 77.94 -61.27 -17.82
CA SER A 2 77.29 -60.02 -17.44
C SER A 2 75.91 -59.81 -18.08
N LEU A 3 74.96 -59.16 -17.41
CA LEU A 3 74.10 -58.17 -18.00
C LEU A 3 73.40 -57.32 -16.89
N VAL A 4 73.92 -56.23 -16.75
CA VAL A 4 73.40 -54.84 -16.46
C VAL A 4 71.88 -54.71 -16.32
N LYS A 5 71.43 -54.29 -15.15
CA LYS A 5 70.14 -53.58 -14.97
C LYS A 5 70.38 -52.09 -15.04
N PRO A 6 69.75 -51.36 -15.94
CA PRO A 6 69.76 -49.87 -15.86
C PRO A 6 68.48 -49.29 -15.25
N ALA A 7 68.67 -48.25 -14.51
CA ALA A 7 67.85 -47.05 -14.42
C ALA A 7 66.34 -47.19 -14.07
N LYS A 8 66.05 -47.46 -12.80
CA LYS A 8 64.72 -47.21 -12.25
C LYS A 8 64.71 -46.35 -10.98
N ILE A 9 65.83 -45.77 -10.60
CA ILE A 9 65.99 -45.03 -9.32
C ILE A 9 66.03 -43.49 -9.48
N VAL A 10 65.99 -42.98 -10.73
CA VAL A 10 66.09 -41.53 -10.95
C VAL A 10 64.74 -40.82 -11.19
N TYR A 11 63.65 -41.54 -11.39
CA TYR A 11 62.35 -40.95 -11.67
C TYR A 11 61.49 -40.62 -10.43
N ASP A 12 61.75 -41.26 -9.28
CA ASP A 12 60.96 -41.10 -8.09
C ASP A 12 61.37 -39.90 -7.18
N THR A 13 62.50 -39.23 -7.49
CA THR A 13 63.04 -38.15 -6.65
C THR A 13 62.69 -36.72 -7.16
N VAL A 14 62.07 -36.58 -8.35
CA VAL A 14 61.78 -35.29 -8.95
C VAL A 14 60.30 -34.89 -8.86
N THR A 15 59.40 -35.84 -8.54
CA THR A 15 57.96 -35.55 -8.44
C THR A 15 57.47 -35.24 -7.02
N GLN A 16 58.32 -35.20 -5.99
CA GLN A 16 57.94 -34.87 -4.61
C GLN A 16 58.15 -33.40 -4.22
N SER A 17 58.45 -32.50 -5.13
CA SER A 17 58.86 -31.11 -4.76
C SER A 17 57.94 -30.00 -5.26
N PHE A 18 56.74 -30.26 -5.71
CA PHE A 18 55.76 -29.19 -6.01
C PHE A 18 54.37 -29.58 -5.57
N GLY A 19 54.22 -29.84 -4.28
CA GLY A 19 52.93 -29.65 -3.63
C GLY A 19 52.64 -28.15 -3.47
N PRO A 20 51.38 -27.70 -3.56
CA PRO A 20 51.07 -26.28 -3.33
C PRO A 20 51.59 -25.86 -1.93
N PRO A 21 52.17 -24.67 -1.77
CA PRO A 21 52.77 -24.26 -0.51
C PRO A 21 51.77 -24.36 0.62
N PRO A 22 52.08 -25.03 1.73
CA PRO A 22 51.18 -25.18 2.87
C PRO A 22 50.96 -23.81 3.49
N GLY A 23 49.82 -23.14 3.21
CA GLY A 23 49.50 -21.84 3.79
C GLY A 23 48.37 -21.06 3.11
N LYS A 24 48.14 -21.25 1.81
CA LYS A 24 47.14 -20.39 1.11
C LYS A 24 45.67 -20.82 1.38
N GLU A 25 45.40 -22.12 1.55
CA GLU A 25 44.06 -22.61 1.85
C GLU A 25 43.60 -22.20 3.27
N HIS A 26 44.47 -22.30 4.27
CA HIS A 26 44.14 -21.90 5.65
C HIS A 26 43.88 -20.42 5.76
N THR A 27 44.61 -19.58 5.03
CA THR A 27 44.41 -18.13 5.03
C THR A 27 43.09 -17.74 4.37
N MET A 28 42.73 -18.39 3.27
CA MET A 28 41.47 -18.13 2.56
C MET A 28 40.25 -18.53 3.36
N HIS A 29 40.27 -19.66 4.06
CA HIS A 29 39.18 -20.05 4.97
C HIS A 29 39.05 -19.11 6.17
N THR A 30 40.15 -18.59 6.71
CA THR A 30 40.14 -17.65 7.83
C THR A 30 39.57 -16.29 7.40
N VAL A 31 39.96 -15.78 6.23
CA VAL A 31 39.44 -14.54 5.66
C VAL A 31 37.93 -14.67 5.37
N PHE A 32 37.51 -15.81 4.79
CA PHE A 32 36.08 -16.04 4.51
C PHE A 32 35.24 -16.11 5.80
N ARG A 33 35.75 -16.78 6.85
CA ARG A 33 35.10 -16.79 8.17
C ARG A 33 35.00 -15.40 8.77
N PHE A 34 36.05 -14.61 8.70
CA PHE A 34 36.06 -13.23 9.18
C PHE A 34 35.03 -12.35 8.42
N LEU A 35 35.03 -12.40 7.09
CA LEU A 35 34.06 -11.64 6.28
C LEU A 35 32.63 -12.05 6.58
N ARG A 36 32.36 -13.36 6.74
CA ARG A 36 31.05 -13.86 7.12
C ARG A 36 30.62 -13.36 8.50
N GLN A 37 31.53 -13.40 9.49
CA GLN A 37 31.25 -12.88 10.84
C GLN A 37 31.00 -11.38 10.81
N LEU A 38 31.81 -10.62 10.08
CA LEU A 38 31.63 -9.18 9.91
C LEU A 38 30.26 -8.88 9.29
N LEU A 39 29.88 -9.57 8.21
CA LEU A 39 28.57 -9.42 7.59
C LEU A 39 27.44 -9.73 8.56
N LEU A 40 27.52 -10.84 9.30
CA LEU A 40 26.50 -11.21 10.29
C LEU A 40 26.40 -10.17 11.42
N THR A 41 27.53 -9.62 11.88
CA THR A 41 27.55 -8.55 12.88
C THR A 41 26.89 -7.28 12.36
N VAL A 42 27.19 -6.87 11.12
CA VAL A 42 26.56 -5.70 10.49
C VAL A 42 25.06 -5.92 10.33
N LEU A 43 24.63 -7.10 9.89
CA LEU A 43 23.19 -7.43 9.77
C LEU A 43 22.50 -7.43 11.13
N LEU A 44 23.15 -7.95 12.18
CA LEU A 44 22.60 -7.92 13.53
C LEU A 44 22.44 -6.49 14.06
N LEU A 45 23.47 -5.65 13.88
CA LEU A 45 23.40 -4.24 14.27
C LEU A 45 22.31 -3.49 13.49
N ALA A 46 22.20 -3.72 12.19
CA ALA A 46 21.11 -3.15 11.37
C ALA A 46 19.74 -3.60 11.88
N LEU A 47 19.58 -4.87 12.22
CA LEU A 47 18.33 -5.39 12.80
C LEU A 47 18.02 -4.73 14.16
N LEU A 48 18.99 -4.57 15.04
CA LEU A 48 18.82 -3.90 16.33
C LEU A 48 18.39 -2.43 16.16
N VAL A 49 18.99 -1.71 15.21
CA VAL A 49 18.59 -0.34 14.87
C VAL A 49 17.16 -0.29 14.36
N LEU A 50 16.76 -1.21 13.47
CA LEU A 50 15.38 -1.31 12.95
C LEU A 50 14.36 -1.60 14.06
N VAL A 51 14.68 -2.51 14.98
CA VAL A 51 13.82 -2.84 16.13
C VAL A 51 13.69 -1.63 17.07
N ALA A 52 14.79 -0.95 17.38
CA ALA A 52 14.78 0.24 18.23
C ALA A 52 13.97 1.39 17.58
N ALA A 53 14.16 1.64 16.28
CA ALA A 53 13.40 2.62 15.54
C ALA A 53 11.90 2.26 15.47
N GLY A 54 11.58 1.00 15.20
CA GLY A 54 10.20 0.49 15.23
C GLY A 54 9.52 0.69 16.58
N GLY A 55 10.23 0.35 17.68
CA GLY A 55 9.76 0.58 19.05
C GLY A 55 9.53 2.06 19.36
N TYR A 56 10.47 2.93 18.95
CA TYR A 56 10.32 4.38 19.10
C TYR A 56 9.07 4.91 18.38
N PHE A 57 8.86 4.53 17.11
CA PHE A 57 7.70 4.98 16.34
C PHE A 57 6.40 4.37 16.87
N ALA A 58 6.42 3.14 17.39
CA ALA A 58 5.25 2.54 18.02
C ALA A 58 4.83 3.31 19.29
N VAL A 59 5.77 3.62 20.18
CA VAL A 59 5.50 4.38 21.42
C VAL A 59 5.03 5.80 21.08
N THR A 60 5.71 6.50 20.17
CA THR A 60 5.35 7.86 19.78
C THR A 60 4.00 7.89 19.05
N GLY A 61 3.76 6.91 18.18
CA GLY A 61 2.48 6.76 17.47
C GLY A 61 1.32 6.45 18.41
N HIS A 62 1.55 5.60 19.43
CA HIS A 62 0.52 5.32 20.44
C HIS A 62 0.14 6.59 21.24
N LYS A 63 1.11 7.39 21.66
CA LYS A 63 0.85 8.68 22.33
C LYS A 63 0.05 9.64 21.43
N LEU A 64 0.39 9.70 20.14
CA LEU A 64 -0.34 10.51 19.18
C LEU A 64 -1.77 10.02 19.00
N TYR A 65 -1.98 8.70 18.92
CA TYR A 65 -3.30 8.09 18.90
C TYR A 65 -4.12 8.44 20.15
N GLU A 66 -3.54 8.27 21.35
CA GLU A 66 -4.23 8.62 22.61
C GLU A 66 -4.64 10.08 22.65
N SER A 67 -3.77 10.99 22.22
CA SER A 67 -4.12 12.42 22.13
C SER A 67 -5.26 12.70 21.14
N ALA A 68 -5.26 12.00 20.00
CA ALA A 68 -6.29 12.19 18.96
C ALA A 68 -7.68 11.72 19.45
N ILE A 69 -7.75 10.58 20.13
CA ILE A 69 -9.04 10.06 20.63
C ILE A 69 -9.58 10.82 21.85
N GLN A 70 -8.76 11.61 22.53
CA GLN A 70 -9.24 12.55 23.55
C GLN A 70 -10.01 13.73 22.91
N VAL A 71 -9.62 14.12 21.70
CA VAL A 71 -10.29 15.20 20.94
C VAL A 71 -11.48 14.66 20.15
N THR A 72 -11.31 13.51 19.51
CA THR A 72 -12.35 12.86 18.70
C THR A 72 -12.48 11.40 19.14
N PRO A 73 -13.36 11.10 20.09
CA PRO A 73 -13.57 9.73 20.57
C PRO A 73 -14.07 8.81 19.48
N ILE A 74 -13.55 7.56 19.47
CA ILE A 74 -13.90 6.58 18.42
C ILE A 74 -15.40 6.24 18.44
N ASP A 75 -16.03 6.14 19.60
CA ASP A 75 -17.44 5.80 19.76
C ASP A 75 -18.41 6.88 19.21
N THR A 76 -17.95 8.12 19.10
CA THR A 76 -18.74 9.23 18.52
C THR A 76 -18.44 9.48 17.04
N LEU A 77 -17.47 8.78 16.46
CA LEU A 77 -16.99 9.05 15.10
C LEU A 77 -18.11 8.87 14.06
N TYR A 78 -18.88 7.79 14.15
CA TYR A 78 -19.97 7.53 13.22
C TYR A 78 -21.07 8.59 13.34
N SER A 79 -21.52 8.91 14.55
CA SER A 79 -22.56 9.92 14.75
C SER A 79 -22.12 11.31 14.27
N SER A 80 -20.86 11.68 14.48
CA SER A 80 -20.32 12.96 14.04
C SER A 80 -20.23 13.08 12.51
N ILE A 81 -19.99 11.97 11.80
CA ILE A 81 -19.93 11.96 10.34
C ILE A 81 -21.33 11.85 9.74
N SER A 82 -22.18 10.96 10.28
CA SER A 82 -23.53 10.72 9.75
C SER A 82 -24.51 11.89 9.95
N SER A 83 -24.19 12.79 10.89
CA SER A 83 -24.97 14.02 11.09
C SER A 83 -24.62 15.16 10.14
N ARG A 84 -23.60 15.02 9.28
CA ARG A 84 -23.21 16.05 8.32
C ARG A 84 -24.23 16.18 7.20
N GLU A 85 -24.44 17.40 6.75
CA GLU A 85 -25.21 17.64 5.54
C GLU A 85 -24.57 16.92 4.35
N GLY A 86 -25.38 16.34 3.48
CA GLY A 86 -24.89 15.59 2.32
C GLY A 86 -24.34 14.20 2.65
N PHE A 87 -24.47 13.68 3.88
CA PHE A 87 -24.11 12.31 4.21
C PHE A 87 -24.88 11.30 3.36
N VAL A 88 -24.16 10.34 2.77
CA VAL A 88 -24.69 9.30 1.89
C VAL A 88 -24.64 7.95 2.61
N PRO A 89 -25.79 7.35 2.97
CA PRO A 89 -25.86 6.01 3.55
C PRO A 89 -25.29 4.93 2.61
N TYR A 90 -24.73 3.86 3.18
CA TYR A 90 -24.16 2.73 2.42
C TYR A 90 -25.16 2.16 1.39
N ALA A 91 -26.44 2.07 1.77
CA ALA A 91 -27.51 1.58 0.88
C ALA A 91 -27.80 2.48 -0.34
N GLN A 92 -27.31 3.73 -0.33
CA GLN A 92 -27.43 4.68 -1.44
C GLN A 92 -26.17 4.75 -2.32
N LEU A 93 -25.20 3.87 -2.09
CA LEU A 93 -24.01 3.75 -2.91
C LEU A 93 -24.21 2.71 -4.01
N PRO A 94 -23.84 3.00 -5.28
CA PRO A 94 -23.86 2.01 -6.33
C PRO A 94 -22.92 0.84 -6.01
N GLN A 95 -23.34 -0.39 -6.28
CA GLN A 95 -22.48 -1.57 -6.03
C GLN A 95 -21.17 -1.50 -6.83
N THR A 96 -21.24 -0.96 -8.06
CA THR A 96 -20.05 -0.73 -8.90
C THR A 96 -19.05 0.21 -8.22
N TYR A 97 -19.52 1.29 -7.59
CA TYR A 97 -18.67 2.20 -6.84
C TYR A 97 -17.99 1.50 -5.66
N ILE A 98 -18.75 0.75 -4.85
CA ILE A 98 -18.22 -0.01 -3.71
C ILE A 98 -17.13 -0.98 -4.19
N ASN A 99 -17.42 -1.75 -5.24
CA ASN A 99 -16.47 -2.69 -5.83
C ASN A 99 -15.21 -2.00 -6.37
N ALA A 100 -15.36 -0.85 -7.01
CA ALA A 100 -14.26 -0.07 -7.56
C ALA A 100 -13.33 0.47 -6.46
N VAL A 101 -13.89 1.08 -5.41
CA VAL A 101 -13.11 1.59 -4.27
C VAL A 101 -12.38 0.45 -3.56
N ILE A 102 -13.06 -0.65 -3.24
CA ILE A 102 -12.43 -1.81 -2.59
C ILE A 102 -11.30 -2.38 -3.47
N SER A 103 -11.53 -2.51 -4.77
CA SER A 103 -10.51 -3.03 -5.69
C SER A 103 -9.31 -2.09 -5.85
N ALA A 104 -9.56 -0.78 -5.83
CA ALA A 104 -8.53 0.24 -6.01
C ALA A 104 -7.69 0.48 -4.75
N GLU A 105 -8.35 0.57 -3.60
CA GLU A 105 -7.72 1.03 -2.36
C GLU A 105 -7.36 -0.12 -1.42
N ASP A 106 -8.23 -1.13 -1.30
CA ASP A 106 -8.08 -2.17 -0.29
C ASP A 106 -8.78 -3.48 -0.71
N SER A 107 -8.17 -4.21 -1.63
CA SER A 107 -8.76 -5.42 -2.23
C SER A 107 -9.09 -6.54 -1.22
N ARG A 108 -8.55 -6.43 0.00
CA ARG A 108 -8.77 -7.39 1.09
C ARG A 108 -9.57 -6.80 2.25
N PHE A 109 -10.28 -5.69 2.04
CA PHE A 109 -11.00 -4.92 3.05
C PHE A 109 -11.84 -5.79 4.00
N THR A 110 -12.53 -6.78 3.49
CA THR A 110 -13.39 -7.69 4.28
C THR A 110 -12.61 -8.80 5.02
N HIS A 111 -11.29 -8.93 4.78
CA HIS A 111 -10.47 -10.05 5.28
C HIS A 111 -9.50 -9.66 6.39
N HIS A 112 -9.39 -8.38 6.74
CA HIS A 112 -8.53 -7.89 7.80
C HIS A 112 -9.31 -7.04 8.83
N LYS A 113 -8.66 -6.73 9.95
CA LYS A 113 -9.22 -5.92 11.05
C LYS A 113 -8.44 -4.61 11.22
N GLY A 114 -8.51 -3.74 10.22
CA GLY A 114 -7.91 -2.39 10.25
C GLY A 114 -6.52 -2.30 9.63
N VAL A 115 -5.69 -3.30 9.76
CA VAL A 115 -4.36 -3.40 9.16
C VAL A 115 -4.26 -4.69 8.35
N ASP A 116 -3.70 -4.63 7.15
CA ASP A 116 -3.46 -5.80 6.29
C ASP A 116 -1.96 -6.09 6.16
N PRO A 117 -1.39 -7.04 6.95
CA PRO A 117 0.02 -7.41 6.84
C PRO A 117 0.41 -7.96 5.47
N VAL A 118 -0.54 -8.61 4.75
CA VAL A 118 -0.29 -9.16 3.41
C VAL A 118 -0.11 -8.04 2.39
N SER A 119 -0.95 -7.00 2.46
CA SER A 119 -0.82 -5.83 1.59
C SER A 119 0.45 -5.03 1.90
N ILE A 120 0.83 -4.89 3.17
CA ILE A 120 2.10 -4.27 3.59
C ILE A 120 3.29 -5.04 3.02
N ALA A 121 3.32 -6.36 3.17
CA ALA A 121 4.41 -7.19 2.63
C ALA A 121 4.50 -7.11 1.10
N ARG A 122 3.35 -7.09 0.41
CA ARG A 122 3.29 -6.92 -1.05
C ARG A 122 3.84 -5.56 -1.49
N ALA A 123 3.43 -4.47 -0.82
CA ALA A 123 3.92 -3.13 -1.09
C ALA A 123 5.44 -3.05 -0.93
N LEU A 124 5.99 -3.57 0.16
CA LEU A 124 7.44 -3.63 0.42
C LEU A 124 8.21 -4.36 -0.70
N VAL A 125 7.71 -5.52 -1.15
CA VAL A 125 8.33 -6.26 -2.26
C VAL A 125 8.26 -5.48 -3.57
N THR A 126 7.16 -4.79 -3.83
CA THR A 126 6.99 -3.97 -5.02
C THR A 126 7.94 -2.77 -4.99
N ASP A 127 8.01 -2.06 -3.88
CA ASP A 127 8.90 -0.90 -3.70
C ASP A 127 10.38 -1.27 -3.85
N LEU A 128 10.79 -2.42 -3.30
CA LEU A 128 12.15 -2.95 -3.48
C LEU A 128 12.47 -3.29 -4.95
N ARG A 129 11.48 -3.77 -5.71
CA ARG A 129 11.66 -4.12 -7.13
C ARG A 129 11.66 -2.93 -8.06
N THR A 130 10.84 -1.92 -7.75
CA THR A 130 10.64 -0.75 -8.63
C THR A 130 11.50 0.45 -8.25
N GLY A 131 12.12 0.42 -7.05
CA GLY A 131 12.86 1.56 -6.52
C GLY A 131 11.99 2.78 -6.23
N SER A 132 10.67 2.60 -6.17
CA SER A 132 9.69 3.66 -5.91
C SER A 132 8.87 3.33 -4.66
N PHE A 133 8.62 4.33 -3.83
CA PHE A 133 7.70 4.16 -2.70
C PHE A 133 6.26 4.27 -3.21
N ALA A 134 5.67 3.13 -3.59
CA ALA A 134 4.27 3.08 -3.99
C ALA A 134 3.38 3.05 -2.73
N GLU A 135 2.44 3.99 -2.62
CA GLU A 135 1.53 4.14 -1.46
C GLU A 135 0.48 3.02 -1.32
N GLY A 136 0.67 1.84 -1.91
CA GLY A 136 -0.33 0.77 -2.01
C GLY A 136 -0.57 -0.10 -0.76
N GLY A 137 -0.01 0.23 0.40
CA GLY A 137 -0.08 -0.63 1.60
C GLY A 137 -1.06 -0.19 2.70
N SER A 138 -1.75 0.95 2.56
CA SER A 138 -2.69 1.44 3.57
C SER A 138 -4.10 0.90 3.32
N THR A 139 -4.81 0.51 4.38
CA THR A 139 -6.19 0.07 4.30
C THR A 139 -7.18 1.24 4.25
N ILE A 140 -8.44 0.98 3.83
CA ILE A 140 -9.53 1.94 3.91
C ILE A 140 -9.71 2.45 5.35
N THR A 141 -9.61 1.59 6.36
CA THR A 141 -9.74 1.97 7.76
C THR A 141 -8.59 2.87 8.23
N GLN A 142 -7.35 2.63 7.77
CA GLN A 142 -6.23 3.53 8.04
C GLN A 142 -6.40 4.90 7.35
N GLN A 143 -6.95 4.92 6.14
CA GLN A 143 -7.24 6.18 5.43
C GLN A 143 -8.37 6.96 6.12
N LEU A 144 -9.43 6.28 6.61
CA LEU A 144 -10.46 6.89 7.44
C LEU A 144 -9.84 7.53 8.68
N ALA A 145 -9.05 6.77 9.45
CA ALA A 145 -8.35 7.27 10.64
C ALA A 145 -7.50 8.51 10.32
N LYS A 146 -6.70 8.44 9.24
CA LYS A 146 -5.87 9.56 8.77
C LYS A 146 -6.70 10.83 8.53
N ASN A 147 -7.83 10.71 7.85
CA ASN A 147 -8.63 11.86 7.42
C ASN A 147 -9.49 12.46 8.52
N THR A 148 -9.79 11.69 9.59
CA THR A 148 -10.71 12.10 10.64
C THR A 148 -10.04 12.45 11.96
N LEU A 149 -8.91 11.80 12.26
CA LEU A 149 -8.27 11.91 13.59
C LEU A 149 -6.93 12.65 13.58
N PHE A 150 -6.29 12.80 12.41
CA PHE A 150 -4.93 13.34 12.33
C PHE A 150 -4.82 14.51 11.36
N THR A 151 -3.84 15.39 11.62
CA THR A 151 -3.45 16.45 10.68
C THR A 151 -2.67 15.90 9.50
N GLN A 152 -2.53 16.68 8.42
CA GLN A 152 -1.89 16.25 7.17
C GLN A 152 -0.34 16.19 7.25
N GLU A 153 0.26 16.48 8.40
CA GLU A 153 1.72 16.39 8.56
C GLU A 153 2.23 14.95 8.38
N LYS A 154 3.23 14.78 7.53
CA LYS A 154 3.77 13.45 7.19
C LYS A 154 4.88 13.04 8.16
N HIS A 155 4.57 12.22 9.15
CA HIS A 155 5.55 11.62 10.08
C HIS A 155 5.35 10.11 10.19
N LEU A 156 6.44 9.36 10.36
CA LEU A 156 6.36 7.89 10.58
C LEU A 156 5.57 7.55 11.84
N ALA A 157 5.66 8.39 12.89
CA ALA A 157 4.87 8.24 14.11
C ALA A 157 3.36 8.33 13.82
N ARG A 158 2.92 9.23 12.91
CA ARG A 158 1.52 9.29 12.49
C ARG A 158 1.09 7.98 11.82
N LYS A 159 1.94 7.36 10.98
CA LYS A 159 1.61 6.08 10.36
C LYS A 159 1.37 4.96 11.40
N ALA A 160 2.15 4.95 12.48
CA ALA A 160 1.91 4.05 13.60
C ALA A 160 0.60 4.41 14.33
N ALA A 161 0.30 5.71 14.54
CA ALA A 161 -0.95 6.16 15.15
C ALA A 161 -2.19 5.76 14.32
N GLU A 162 -2.11 5.88 12.98
CA GLU A 162 -3.15 5.42 12.05
C GLU A 162 -3.44 3.92 12.22
N MET A 163 -2.41 3.09 12.45
CA MET A 163 -2.58 1.65 12.69
C MET A 163 -3.34 1.39 14.01
N PHE A 164 -2.98 2.06 15.11
CA PHE A 164 -3.69 1.93 16.39
C PHE A 164 -5.15 2.40 16.27
N ALA A 165 -5.38 3.54 15.62
CA ALA A 165 -6.72 4.05 15.38
C ALA A 165 -7.55 3.10 14.49
N ALA A 166 -6.98 2.56 13.42
CA ALA A 166 -7.65 1.61 12.55
C ALA A 166 -8.08 0.35 13.30
N LEU A 167 -7.22 -0.19 14.18
CA LEU A 167 -7.57 -1.34 15.02
C LEU A 167 -8.71 -1.01 16.02
N ALA A 168 -8.75 0.22 16.55
CA ALA A 168 -9.81 0.66 17.45
C ALA A 168 -11.13 0.87 16.71
N ILE A 169 -11.11 1.48 15.53
CA ILE A 169 -12.27 1.66 14.65
C ILE A 169 -12.90 0.31 14.28
N GLU A 170 -12.10 -0.67 13.90
CA GLU A 170 -12.58 -2.03 13.53
C GLU A 170 -13.13 -2.85 14.72
N LYS A 171 -12.82 -2.46 15.95
CA LYS A 171 -13.45 -3.04 17.14
C LYS A 171 -14.84 -2.46 17.39
N GLN A 172 -15.08 -1.23 16.98
CA GLN A 172 -16.29 -0.47 17.29
C GLN A 172 -17.32 -0.56 16.16
N TYR A 173 -16.87 -0.61 14.89
CA TYR A 173 -17.73 -0.48 13.71
C TYR A 173 -17.57 -1.66 12.77
N ASN A 174 -18.67 -2.04 12.09
CA ASN A 174 -18.65 -3.05 11.04
C ASN A 174 -18.08 -2.47 9.73
N LYS A 175 -17.82 -3.33 8.75
CA LYS A 175 -17.21 -2.95 7.47
C LYS A 175 -18.05 -1.95 6.66
N GLU A 176 -19.37 -2.07 6.69
CA GLU A 176 -20.26 -1.16 5.98
C GLU A 176 -20.20 0.23 6.60
N GLN A 177 -20.26 0.34 7.93
CA GLN A 177 -20.12 1.61 8.65
C GLN A 177 -18.76 2.26 8.40
N ILE A 178 -17.67 1.48 8.39
CA ILE A 178 -16.32 1.99 8.10
C ILE A 178 -16.24 2.51 6.67
N PHE A 179 -16.77 1.76 5.70
CA PHE A 179 -16.79 2.16 4.31
C PHE A 179 -17.64 3.43 4.10
N GLU A 180 -18.81 3.49 4.72
CA GLU A 180 -19.71 4.62 4.71
C GLU A 180 -19.04 5.89 5.28
N MET A 181 -18.41 5.80 6.45
CA MET A 181 -17.65 6.91 7.02
C MET A 181 -16.50 7.33 6.08
N TYR A 182 -15.79 6.39 5.49
CA TYR A 182 -14.67 6.64 4.59
C TYR A 182 -15.12 7.47 3.38
N VAL A 183 -16.12 7.00 2.64
CA VAL A 183 -16.55 7.67 1.40
C VAL A 183 -17.21 9.02 1.63
N ASN A 184 -17.70 9.29 2.84
CA ASN A 184 -18.27 10.57 3.24
C ASN A 184 -17.25 11.57 3.80
N THR A 185 -15.96 11.16 3.95
CA THR A 185 -14.92 12.02 4.55
C THR A 185 -13.72 12.28 3.66
N ILE A 186 -13.53 11.47 2.60
CA ILE A 186 -12.37 11.61 1.72
C ILE A 186 -12.53 12.80 0.77
N TYR A 187 -11.39 13.35 0.37
CA TYR A 187 -11.30 14.43 -0.61
C TYR A 187 -11.25 13.89 -2.04
N PHE A 188 -12.10 14.45 -2.91
CA PHE A 188 -12.20 14.06 -4.32
C PHE A 188 -11.61 15.08 -5.30
N GLY A 189 -11.01 16.15 -4.82
CA GLY A 189 -10.53 17.26 -5.66
C GLY A 189 -11.58 18.37 -5.82
N SER A 190 -11.17 19.52 -6.38
CA SER A 190 -12.03 20.67 -6.66
C SER A 190 -12.88 21.17 -5.49
N GLY A 191 -12.43 20.97 -4.26
CA GLY A 191 -13.17 21.37 -3.06
C GLY A 191 -14.18 20.35 -2.55
N HIS A 192 -14.42 19.23 -3.23
CA HIS A 192 -15.43 18.24 -2.88
C HIS A 192 -14.94 17.26 -1.81
N TYR A 193 -15.61 17.21 -0.68
CA TYR A 193 -15.40 16.26 0.41
C TYR A 193 -16.61 15.32 0.53
N GLY A 194 -16.36 14.03 0.41
CA GLY A 194 -17.41 13.02 0.40
C GLY A 194 -18.01 12.77 -0.98
N ILE A 195 -18.54 11.55 -1.14
CA ILE A 195 -19.09 11.03 -2.41
C ILE A 195 -20.31 11.82 -2.88
N GLY A 196 -21.12 12.37 -1.94
CA GLY A 196 -22.30 13.16 -2.27
C GLY A 196 -21.93 14.44 -3.00
N GLU A 197 -20.99 15.24 -2.42
CA GLU A 197 -20.50 16.46 -3.06
C GLU A 197 -19.76 16.17 -4.37
N ALA A 198 -18.98 15.09 -4.42
CA ALA A 198 -18.25 14.71 -5.63
C ALA A 198 -19.19 14.32 -6.78
N ALA A 199 -20.23 13.52 -6.52
CA ALA A 199 -21.21 13.13 -7.52
C ALA A 199 -22.00 14.35 -8.04
N GLN A 200 -22.41 15.23 -7.13
CA GLN A 200 -23.10 16.48 -7.49
C GLN A 200 -22.18 17.43 -8.25
N GLY A 201 -20.95 17.65 -7.77
CA GLY A 201 -20.03 18.62 -8.35
C GLY A 201 -19.48 18.22 -9.72
N TYR A 202 -19.21 16.94 -9.96
CA TYR A 202 -18.68 16.49 -11.23
C TYR A 202 -19.74 16.07 -12.26
N PHE A 203 -20.92 15.59 -11.81
CA PHE A 203 -21.93 15.02 -12.70
C PHE A 203 -23.33 15.60 -12.52
N GLY A 204 -23.59 16.42 -11.50
CA GLY A 204 -24.92 16.95 -11.19
C GLY A 204 -25.91 15.87 -10.75
N LYS A 205 -25.41 14.78 -10.14
CA LYS A 205 -26.18 13.58 -9.79
C LYS A 205 -26.04 13.24 -8.32
N THR A 206 -27.02 12.53 -7.79
CA THR A 206 -26.82 11.82 -6.52
C THR A 206 -25.95 10.58 -6.77
N PRO A 207 -25.26 10.01 -5.75
CA PRO A 207 -24.45 8.81 -5.93
C PRO A 207 -25.22 7.64 -6.55
N LEU A 208 -26.47 7.44 -6.19
CA LEU A 208 -27.31 6.35 -6.74
C LEU A 208 -27.65 6.54 -8.22
N GLN A 209 -27.58 7.76 -8.75
CA GLN A 209 -27.86 8.08 -10.16
C GLN A 209 -26.62 7.97 -11.07
N LEU A 210 -25.44 7.77 -10.48
CA LEU A 210 -24.21 7.62 -11.26
C LEU A 210 -24.29 6.40 -12.19
N THR A 211 -23.81 6.55 -13.42
CA THR A 211 -23.54 5.38 -14.26
C THR A 211 -22.35 4.60 -13.70
N ASP A 212 -22.18 3.35 -14.17
CA ASP A 212 -21.03 2.53 -13.74
C ASP A 212 -19.69 3.18 -14.09
N ALA A 213 -19.59 3.83 -15.26
CA ALA A 213 -18.38 4.54 -15.67
C ALA A 213 -18.09 5.75 -14.76
N GLU A 214 -19.09 6.57 -14.44
CA GLU A 214 -18.97 7.70 -13.52
C GLU A 214 -18.55 7.25 -12.11
N ALA A 215 -19.16 6.16 -11.63
CA ALA A 215 -18.84 5.56 -10.34
C ALA A 215 -17.37 5.09 -10.27
N VAL A 216 -16.86 4.46 -11.32
CA VAL A 216 -15.46 3.99 -11.39
C VAL A 216 -14.48 5.18 -11.47
N ILE A 217 -14.82 6.25 -12.21
CA ILE A 217 -14.01 7.48 -12.20
C ILE A 217 -13.88 8.02 -10.78
N LEU A 218 -15.01 8.25 -10.09
CA LEU A 218 -14.97 8.78 -8.72
C LEU A 218 -14.15 7.90 -7.78
N ALA A 219 -14.26 6.58 -7.90
CA ALA A 219 -13.46 5.65 -7.09
C ALA A 219 -11.94 5.80 -7.30
N GLY A 220 -11.51 6.33 -8.43
CA GLY A 220 -10.10 6.55 -8.76
C GLY A 220 -9.50 7.85 -8.20
N LEU A 221 -10.32 8.88 -7.95
CA LEU A 221 -9.86 10.22 -7.61
C LEU A 221 -9.10 10.33 -6.28
N PRO A 222 -9.50 9.64 -5.17
CA PRO A 222 -8.88 9.82 -3.86
C PRO A 222 -7.39 9.50 -3.80
N ASN A 223 -6.85 8.75 -4.75
CA ASN A 223 -5.42 8.44 -4.83
C ASN A 223 -4.53 9.69 -5.02
N ALA A 224 -4.96 10.63 -5.87
CA ALA A 224 -4.32 11.94 -6.06
C ALA A 224 -5.37 12.96 -6.51
N PRO A 225 -6.24 13.44 -5.59
CA PRO A 225 -7.46 14.16 -5.93
C PRO A 225 -7.24 15.42 -6.75
N SER A 226 -6.19 16.18 -6.42
CA SER A 226 -5.85 17.40 -7.16
C SER A 226 -5.31 17.12 -8.57
N ALA A 227 -4.61 16.00 -8.75
CA ALA A 227 -4.04 15.61 -10.06
C ALA A 227 -5.08 14.96 -10.98
N TYR A 228 -6.01 14.19 -10.39
CA TYR A 228 -7.02 13.45 -11.14
C TYR A 228 -8.38 14.15 -11.20
N SER A 229 -8.49 15.38 -10.66
CA SER A 229 -9.74 16.13 -10.73
C SER A 229 -10.21 16.30 -12.17
N PRO A 230 -11.43 15.85 -12.53
CA PRO A 230 -11.97 15.99 -13.89
C PRO A 230 -12.02 17.44 -14.37
N ASN A 231 -12.21 18.40 -13.48
CA ASN A 231 -12.28 19.82 -13.83
C ASN A 231 -10.94 20.40 -14.30
N SER A 232 -9.81 19.83 -13.84
CA SER A 232 -8.47 20.29 -14.21
C SER A 232 -7.76 19.36 -15.18
N SER A 233 -8.06 18.07 -15.12
CA SER A 233 -7.32 17.03 -15.86
C SER A 233 -8.23 15.85 -16.25
N PRO A 234 -9.25 16.05 -17.12
CA PRO A 234 -10.20 15.00 -17.50
C PRO A 234 -9.49 13.76 -18.07
N ASP A 235 -8.46 13.95 -18.90
CA ASP A 235 -7.67 12.85 -19.46
C ASP A 235 -6.96 12.01 -18.40
N LEU A 236 -6.46 12.64 -17.34
CA LEU A 236 -5.83 11.92 -16.23
C LEU A 236 -6.86 11.17 -15.39
N ALA A 237 -8.08 11.72 -15.20
CA ALA A 237 -9.18 11.03 -14.57
C ALA A 237 -9.55 9.73 -15.31
N VAL A 238 -9.69 9.81 -16.64
CA VAL A 238 -9.97 8.65 -17.52
C VAL A 238 -8.81 7.64 -17.47
N LYS A 239 -7.55 8.09 -17.54
CA LYS A 239 -6.39 7.20 -17.39
C LYS A 239 -6.37 6.51 -16.03
N ARG A 240 -6.73 7.23 -14.96
CA ARG A 240 -6.82 6.65 -13.62
C ARG A 240 -7.95 5.63 -13.52
N MET A 241 -9.10 5.89 -14.12
CA MET A 241 -10.19 4.93 -14.25
C MET A 241 -9.72 3.62 -14.87
N GLN A 242 -8.91 3.66 -15.93
CA GLN A 242 -8.36 2.44 -16.55
C GLN A 242 -7.55 1.59 -15.55
N VAL A 243 -6.81 2.22 -14.65
CA VAL A 243 -6.08 1.53 -13.58
C VAL A 243 -7.05 0.86 -12.61
N VAL A 244 -8.15 1.55 -12.23
CA VAL A 244 -9.19 1.00 -11.35
C VAL A 244 -9.88 -0.20 -12.02
N LEU A 245 -10.28 -0.08 -13.29
CA LEU A 245 -10.90 -1.17 -14.06
C LEU A 245 -9.99 -2.41 -14.10
N ASN A 246 -8.70 -2.24 -14.36
CA ASN A 246 -7.73 -3.34 -14.35
C ASN A 246 -7.65 -4.02 -12.96
N ARG A 247 -7.72 -3.24 -11.87
CA ARG A 247 -7.78 -3.79 -10.52
C ARG A 247 -9.09 -4.54 -10.25
N MET A 248 -10.24 -4.01 -10.72
CA MET A 248 -11.55 -4.68 -10.61
C MET A 248 -11.54 -6.05 -11.33
N VAL A 249 -10.95 -6.13 -12.51
CA VAL A 249 -10.76 -7.42 -13.22
C VAL A 249 -9.86 -8.36 -12.42
N GLY A 250 -8.74 -7.87 -11.90
CA GLY A 250 -7.84 -8.66 -11.05
C GLY A 250 -8.51 -9.18 -9.77
N CYS A 251 -9.45 -8.41 -9.21
CA CYS A 251 -10.28 -8.78 -8.05
C CYS A 251 -11.53 -9.60 -8.42
N LYS A 252 -11.71 -9.95 -9.69
CA LYS A 252 -12.88 -10.71 -10.22
C LYS A 252 -14.22 -10.00 -9.95
N LYS A 253 -14.21 -8.67 -9.95
CA LYS A 253 -15.42 -7.83 -9.83
C LYS A 253 -16.01 -7.46 -11.16
N LEU A 254 -15.21 -7.50 -12.24
CA LEU A 254 -15.61 -7.35 -13.63
C LEU A 254 -14.93 -8.41 -14.49
N THR A 255 -15.54 -8.74 -15.63
CA THR A 255 -14.83 -9.42 -16.73
C THR A 255 -13.98 -8.40 -17.50
N ARG A 256 -13.08 -8.88 -18.37
CA ARG A 256 -12.28 -7.99 -19.23
C ARG A 256 -13.21 -7.22 -20.19
N GLU A 257 -14.19 -7.89 -20.78
CA GLU A 257 -15.15 -7.31 -21.72
C GLU A 257 -15.98 -6.20 -21.07
N GLN A 258 -16.42 -6.40 -19.80
CA GLN A 258 -17.12 -5.35 -19.04
C GLN A 258 -16.22 -4.15 -18.76
N ALA A 259 -14.97 -4.38 -18.38
CA ALA A 259 -14.01 -3.31 -18.14
C ALA A 259 -13.70 -2.50 -19.41
N ASP A 260 -13.55 -3.17 -20.56
CA ASP A 260 -13.29 -2.52 -21.83
C ASP A 260 -14.50 -1.70 -22.32
N ALA A 261 -15.73 -2.18 -22.08
CA ALA A 261 -16.96 -1.44 -22.36
C ALA A 261 -17.06 -0.15 -21.51
N LEU A 262 -16.80 -0.23 -20.20
CA LEU A 262 -16.78 0.95 -19.33
C LEU A 262 -15.67 1.94 -19.69
N ALA A 263 -14.51 1.45 -20.12
CA ALA A 263 -13.42 2.29 -20.59
C ALA A 263 -13.81 3.06 -21.89
N ALA A 264 -14.55 2.43 -22.80
CA ALA A 264 -15.06 3.09 -24.00
C ALA A 264 -16.11 4.16 -23.68
N GLU A 265 -17.02 3.89 -22.72
CA GLU A 265 -18.01 4.85 -22.24
C GLU A 265 -17.33 6.09 -21.62
N ALA A 266 -16.24 5.90 -20.86
CA ALA A 266 -15.54 6.98 -20.19
C ALA A 266 -15.02 8.09 -21.13
N VAL A 267 -14.72 7.76 -22.38
CA VAL A 267 -14.23 8.73 -23.37
C VAL A 267 -15.32 9.75 -23.76
N THR A 268 -16.58 9.39 -23.58
CA THR A 268 -17.73 10.24 -23.93
C THR A 268 -18.32 10.99 -22.72
N LEU A 269 -17.80 10.76 -21.52
CA LEU A 269 -18.30 11.40 -20.30
C LEU A 269 -18.08 12.91 -20.34
N GLN A 270 -19.11 13.64 -19.93
CA GLN A 270 -19.05 15.09 -19.75
C GLN A 270 -19.00 15.42 -18.25
N PHE A 271 -18.03 16.23 -17.89
CA PHE A 271 -17.90 16.75 -16.53
C PHE A 271 -18.48 18.15 -16.45
N LEU A 272 -19.12 18.48 -15.35
CA LEU A 272 -19.56 19.84 -15.07
C LEU A 272 -18.33 20.74 -14.89
N PRO A 273 -18.41 22.03 -15.32
CA PRO A 273 -17.33 22.98 -15.08
C PRO A 273 -17.16 23.20 -13.56
N ALA A 274 -15.96 23.60 -13.14
CA ALA A 274 -15.71 24.01 -11.77
C ALA A 274 -16.62 25.20 -11.42
N SER A 275 -17.33 25.10 -10.32
CA SER A 275 -18.17 26.17 -9.78
C SER A 275 -17.34 27.23 -9.09
#